data_8fd2c12b78dac711803959a609dc9d34
#
_entry.id   8fd2c12b78dac711803959a609dc9d34
#
_cell.length_a   1.000
_cell.length_b   1.000
_cell.length_c   1.000
_cell.angle_alpha   90.00
_cell.angle_beta   90.00
_cell.angle_gamma   90.00
#
_symmetry.space_group_name_H-M   'P 1'
#
loop_
_entity.id
_entity.type
_entity.pdbx_description
1 polymer ?
#
loop_
_entity_poly.entity_id
_entity_poly.type
_entity_poly.pdbx_seq_one_letter_code
_entity_poly.pdbx_strand_id
1 'polypeptide(L)'
;MALFEKYLQTRKSQLPQAGKGLFTKIDIPKGMRIVEYKGKRCLWKNVKHLDGYNNYLMYITRNAVIDARPALKTFGRYANDANGLGKIPGLKNNCEYVSEGTKCYIESMRLIRKGEEILVGYGRAFWQLQKKIRSM
;
A
#
# COMPACT_ATOMS: atom_id res chain seq x y z
N MET A 1 -16.24 1.89 -11.59
CA MET A 1 -16.76 0.79 -10.76
C MET A 1 -16.47 1.08 -9.29
N ALA A 2 -17.48 0.95 -8.47
CA ALA A 2 -17.29 1.13 -7.04
C ALA A 2 -16.57 -0.10 -6.48
N LEU A 3 -15.42 0.10 -5.88
CA LEU A 3 -14.70 -0.91 -5.13
C LEU A 3 -15.26 -0.96 -3.71
N PHE A 4 -14.44 -1.30 -2.73
CA PHE A 4 -14.90 -1.39 -1.34
C PHE A 4 -14.68 -0.11 -0.55
N GLU A 5 -14.39 1.01 -1.21
CA GLU A 5 -13.96 2.24 -0.53
C GLU A 5 -14.91 2.72 0.56
N LYS A 6 -16.23 2.63 0.35
CA LYS A 6 -17.21 3.04 1.37
C LYS A 6 -17.21 2.16 2.60
N TYR A 7 -16.58 1.00 2.54
CA TYR A 7 -16.47 0.05 3.65
C TYR A 7 -15.11 0.10 4.32
N LEU A 8 -14.26 1.06 3.94
CA LEU A 8 -12.92 1.19 4.49
C LEU A 8 -12.84 2.36 5.46
N GLN A 9 -11.87 2.31 6.35
CA GLN A 9 -11.57 3.42 7.24
C GLN A 9 -10.09 3.43 7.55
N THR A 10 -9.57 4.61 7.89
CA THR A 10 -8.22 4.74 8.42
C THR A 10 -8.28 4.91 9.92
N ARG A 11 -7.34 4.30 10.62
CA ARG A 11 -7.13 4.50 12.05
C ARG A 11 -5.71 4.07 12.37
N LYS A 12 -5.28 4.23 13.63
CA LYS A 12 -3.93 3.87 14.03
C LYS A 12 -3.65 2.41 13.66
N SER A 13 -2.56 2.18 12.93
CA SER A 13 -2.12 0.84 12.57
C SER A 13 -1.71 0.06 13.81
N GLN A 14 -1.91 -1.27 13.78
CA GLN A 14 -1.37 -2.14 14.81
C GLN A 14 0.14 -2.30 14.72
N LEU A 15 0.74 -1.95 13.57
CA LEU A 15 2.19 -2.00 13.39
C LEU A 15 2.86 -0.82 14.11
N PRO A 16 3.93 -1.07 14.90
CA PRO A 16 4.63 0.01 15.59
C PRO A 16 5.18 1.03 14.61
N GLN A 17 5.03 2.31 14.94
CA GLN A 17 5.60 3.43 14.17
C GLN A 17 5.07 3.55 12.73
N ALA A 18 4.02 2.83 12.37
CA ALA A 18 3.45 2.91 11.02
C ALA A 18 2.42 4.03 10.84
N GLY A 19 2.07 4.73 11.93
CA GLY A 19 1.06 5.77 11.86
C GLY A 19 -0.33 5.20 11.60
N LYS A 20 -1.03 5.75 10.61
CA LYS A 20 -2.36 5.25 10.23
C LYS A 20 -2.24 3.99 9.39
N GLY A 21 -3.22 3.13 9.52
CA GLY A 21 -3.43 1.95 8.68
C GLY A 21 -4.79 1.97 8.04
N LEU A 22 -5.02 1.04 7.14
CA LEU A 22 -6.28 0.88 6.42
C LEU A 22 -7.02 -0.33 6.98
N PHE A 23 -8.29 -0.17 7.32
CA PHE A 23 -9.11 -1.22 7.95
C PHE A 23 -10.42 -1.39 7.20
N THR A 24 -10.95 -2.61 7.22
CA THR A 24 -12.26 -2.88 6.61
C THR A 24 -13.35 -2.92 7.67
N LYS A 25 -14.52 -2.39 7.31
CA LYS A 25 -15.72 -2.43 8.16
C LYS A 25 -16.60 -3.65 7.89
N ILE A 26 -16.25 -4.45 6.88
CA ILE A 26 -17.01 -5.66 6.49
C ILE A 26 -16.06 -6.79 6.15
N ASP A 27 -16.57 -8.01 6.05
CA ASP A 27 -15.79 -9.14 5.54
C ASP A 27 -15.54 -8.95 4.04
N ILE A 28 -14.32 -9.21 3.60
CA ILE A 28 -13.92 -9.13 2.18
C ILE A 28 -13.46 -10.53 1.76
N PRO A 29 -14.13 -11.16 0.77
CA PRO A 29 -13.71 -12.46 0.28
C PRO A 29 -12.32 -12.43 -0.38
N LYS A 30 -11.70 -13.59 -0.50
CA LYS A 30 -10.46 -13.76 -1.24
C LYS A 30 -10.66 -13.36 -2.72
N GLY A 31 -9.63 -12.75 -3.31
CA GLY A 31 -9.60 -12.45 -4.73
C GLY A 31 -10.37 -11.20 -5.14
N MET A 32 -10.72 -10.37 -4.18
CA MET A 32 -11.47 -9.13 -4.47
C MET A 32 -10.54 -7.95 -4.63
N ARG A 33 -10.81 -7.14 -5.65
CA ARG A 33 -10.15 -5.86 -5.85
C ARG A 33 -10.77 -4.86 -4.88
N ILE A 34 -10.00 -4.41 -3.89
CA ILE A 34 -10.52 -3.65 -2.75
C ILE A 34 -10.53 -2.15 -3.02
N VAL A 35 -9.39 -1.63 -3.45
CA VAL A 35 -9.17 -0.19 -3.58
C VAL A 35 -8.11 0.08 -4.63
N GLU A 36 -8.22 1.21 -5.31
CA GLU A 36 -7.18 1.69 -6.23
C GLU A 36 -6.15 2.49 -5.46
N TYR A 37 -4.87 2.28 -5.79
CA TYR A 37 -3.77 3.10 -5.30
C TYR A 37 -3.74 4.38 -6.16
N LYS A 38 -4.36 5.44 -5.66
CA LYS A 38 -4.55 6.70 -6.38
C LYS A 38 -3.48 7.72 -6.03
N GLY A 39 -3.11 8.51 -7.00
CA GLY A 39 -2.18 9.59 -6.81
C GLY A 39 -1.92 10.34 -8.12
N LYS A 40 -0.94 11.23 -8.07
CA LYS A 40 -0.51 11.99 -9.24
C LYS A 40 0.30 11.08 -10.16
N ARG A 41 0.00 11.10 -11.45
CA ARG A 41 0.79 10.35 -12.43
C ARG A 41 2.05 11.10 -12.80
N CYS A 42 3.18 10.41 -12.75
CA CYS A 42 4.51 10.96 -13.01
C CYS A 42 5.28 10.07 -13.98
N LEU A 43 6.35 10.65 -14.56
CA LEU A 43 7.33 9.88 -15.31
C LEU A 43 8.45 9.48 -14.34
N TRP A 44 8.97 8.26 -14.49
CA TRP A 44 10.05 7.79 -13.62
C TRP A 44 11.27 8.72 -13.63
N LYS A 45 11.65 9.22 -14.82
CA LYS A 45 12.81 10.11 -14.94
C LYS A 45 12.69 11.38 -14.09
N ASN A 46 11.46 11.80 -13.78
CA ASN A 46 11.21 13.03 -13.01
C ASN A 46 11.16 12.79 -11.51
N VAL A 47 11.00 11.53 -11.07
CA VAL A 47 10.85 11.19 -9.64
C VAL A 47 11.84 10.15 -9.14
N LYS A 48 12.70 9.60 -10.01
CA LYS A 48 13.63 8.54 -9.62
C LYS A 48 14.57 8.93 -8.49
N HIS A 49 14.91 10.22 -8.39
CA HIS A 49 15.77 10.72 -7.31
C HIS A 49 15.10 10.67 -5.95
N LEU A 50 13.78 10.49 -5.91
CA LEU A 50 12.99 10.35 -4.68
C LEU A 50 12.81 8.89 -4.28
N ASP A 51 13.33 7.94 -5.06
CA ASP A 51 13.21 6.51 -4.76
C ASP A 51 13.83 6.20 -3.39
N GLY A 52 13.04 5.57 -2.53
CA GLY A 52 13.43 5.30 -1.15
C GLY A 52 13.21 6.46 -0.19
N TYR A 53 13.01 7.67 -0.66
CA TYR A 53 12.74 8.86 0.17
C TYR A 53 11.27 9.25 0.16
N ASN A 54 10.61 9.15 -0.99
CA ASN A 54 9.16 9.26 -1.08
C ASN A 54 8.57 7.85 -1.12
N ASN A 55 8.09 7.36 0.02
CA ASN A 55 7.58 5.99 0.16
C ASN A 55 6.20 5.78 -0.46
N TYR A 56 5.61 6.81 -1.06
CA TYR A 56 4.31 6.75 -1.71
C TYR A 56 4.42 6.64 -3.24
N LEU A 57 5.63 6.45 -3.77
CA LEU A 57 5.82 6.21 -5.20
C LEU A 57 5.51 4.76 -5.54
N MET A 58 4.61 4.57 -6.49
CA MET A 58 4.27 3.24 -7.02
C MET A 58 4.69 3.18 -8.49
N TYR A 59 5.77 2.46 -8.76
CA TYR A 59 6.27 2.27 -10.11
C TYR A 59 5.44 1.21 -10.83
N ILE A 60 4.82 1.57 -11.94
CA ILE A 60 4.10 0.61 -12.81
C ILE A 60 4.92 0.40 -14.07
N THR A 61 5.21 1.47 -14.78
CA THR A 61 6.17 1.51 -15.89
C THR A 61 6.96 2.82 -15.78
N ARG A 62 8.03 2.96 -16.55
CA ARG A 62 8.81 4.20 -16.56
C ARG A 62 7.99 5.43 -16.98
N ASN A 63 6.88 5.22 -17.68
CA ASN A 63 5.98 6.30 -18.11
C ASN A 63 4.73 6.42 -17.23
N ALA A 64 4.60 5.58 -16.24
CA ALA A 64 3.44 5.55 -15.35
C ALA A 64 3.88 5.21 -13.94
N VAL A 65 4.23 6.24 -13.18
CA VAL A 65 4.53 6.15 -11.75
C VAL A 65 3.43 6.93 -11.02
N ILE A 66 2.88 6.34 -9.98
CA ILE A 66 1.85 7.00 -9.17
C ILE A 66 2.50 7.55 -7.91
N ASP A 67 2.35 8.84 -7.68
CA ASP A 67 2.78 9.47 -6.44
C ASP A 67 1.56 9.77 -5.57
N ALA A 68 1.37 8.98 -4.54
CA ALA A 68 0.24 9.13 -3.62
C ALA A 68 0.56 10.06 -2.44
N ARG A 69 1.74 10.67 -2.40
CA ARG A 69 2.12 11.55 -1.29
C ARG A 69 1.13 12.71 -1.10
N PRO A 70 0.68 13.41 -2.16
CA PRO A 70 -0.31 14.48 -2.00
C PRO A 70 -1.75 13.98 -1.87
N ALA A 71 -2.01 12.69 -2.09
CA ALA A 71 -3.37 12.14 -2.18
C ALA A 71 -3.92 11.74 -0.81
N LEU A 72 -3.93 12.67 0.13
CA LEU A 72 -4.26 12.42 1.55
C LEU A 72 -5.68 11.89 1.80
N LYS A 73 -6.60 12.17 0.89
CA LYS A 73 -8.00 11.76 1.04
C LYS A 73 -8.31 10.42 0.38
N THR A 74 -7.32 9.75 -0.17
CA THR A 74 -7.49 8.44 -0.78
C THR A 74 -7.10 7.34 0.20
N PHE A 75 -7.66 6.15 0.03
CA PHE A 75 -7.43 5.05 0.98
C PHE A 75 -6.19 4.21 0.68
N GLY A 76 -5.87 3.99 -0.60
CA GLY A 76 -4.82 3.03 -0.98
C GLY A 76 -3.46 3.31 -0.35
N ARG A 77 -3.14 4.57 -0.16
CA ARG A 77 -1.84 4.97 0.40
C ARG A 77 -1.65 4.57 1.87
N TYR A 78 -2.72 4.23 2.58
CA TYR A 78 -2.67 3.93 4.02
C TYR A 78 -2.47 2.44 4.33
N ALA A 79 -2.47 1.58 3.33
CA ALA A 79 -2.19 0.16 3.55
C ALA A 79 -0.70 -0.04 3.85
N ASN A 80 -0.42 -0.66 4.98
CA ASN A 80 0.95 -0.93 5.45
C ASN A 80 1.40 -2.32 5.08
N ASP A 81 2.70 -2.59 5.22
CA ASP A 81 3.33 -3.88 4.97
C ASP A 81 3.69 -4.55 6.30
N ALA A 82 3.13 -5.73 6.56
CA ALA A 82 3.39 -6.49 7.77
C ALA A 82 4.83 -7.00 7.85
N ASN A 83 5.53 -7.08 6.71
CA ASN A 83 6.91 -7.53 6.62
C ASN A 83 7.93 -6.39 6.69
N GLY A 84 7.48 -5.19 7.06
CA GLY A 84 8.34 -4.02 7.15
C GLY A 84 9.25 -4.04 8.38
N LEU A 85 9.82 -2.87 8.68
CA LEU A 85 10.80 -2.75 9.76
C LEU A 85 10.21 -2.96 11.15
N GLY A 86 8.91 -2.73 11.33
CA GLY A 86 8.20 -2.88 12.61
C GLY A 86 7.38 -4.16 12.70
N LYS A 87 7.92 -5.28 12.26
CA LYS A 87 7.19 -6.57 12.26
C LYS A 87 6.60 -6.94 13.61
N ILE A 88 5.41 -7.55 13.56
CA ILE A 88 4.80 -8.22 14.70
C ILE A 88 4.79 -9.71 14.40
N PRO A 89 5.33 -10.58 15.28
CA PRO A 89 5.29 -12.03 15.06
C PRO A 89 3.87 -12.52 14.81
N GLY A 90 3.71 -13.37 13.78
CA GLY A 90 2.42 -13.95 13.42
C GLY A 90 1.52 -13.06 12.56
N LEU A 91 1.81 -11.79 12.43
CA LEU A 91 1.05 -10.88 11.57
C LEU A 91 1.57 -10.98 10.13
N LYS A 92 0.68 -11.27 9.19
CA LYS A 92 1.03 -11.48 7.79
C LYS A 92 0.23 -10.57 6.88
N ASN A 93 0.78 -10.27 5.71
CA ASN A 93 0.05 -9.55 4.67
C ASN A 93 -1.14 -10.38 4.19
N ASN A 94 -2.24 -9.70 3.90
CA ASN A 94 -3.47 -10.32 3.40
C ASN A 94 -3.85 -9.81 2.01
N CYS A 95 -3.06 -8.93 1.44
CA CYS A 95 -3.30 -8.33 0.13
C CYS A 95 -2.03 -8.24 -0.68
N GLU A 96 -2.20 -8.02 -1.99
CA GLU A 96 -1.11 -7.77 -2.92
C GLU A 96 -1.47 -6.60 -3.84
N TYR A 97 -0.45 -5.93 -4.36
CA TYR A 97 -0.65 -4.95 -5.41
C TYR A 97 -0.78 -5.65 -6.75
N VAL A 98 -1.76 -5.23 -7.53
CA VAL A 98 -1.98 -5.72 -8.90
C VAL A 98 -2.11 -4.53 -9.83
N SER A 99 -1.25 -4.44 -10.83
CA SER A 99 -1.34 -3.38 -11.82
C SER A 99 -2.13 -3.85 -13.03
N GLU A 100 -2.89 -2.91 -13.61
CA GLU A 100 -3.63 -3.14 -14.83
C GLU A 100 -3.54 -1.88 -15.67
N GLY A 101 -2.88 -1.97 -16.81
CA GLY A 101 -2.56 -0.80 -17.61
C GLY A 101 -1.65 0.15 -16.82
N THR A 102 -2.11 1.35 -16.58
CA THR A 102 -1.37 2.38 -15.83
C THR A 102 -1.92 2.59 -14.41
N LYS A 103 -2.80 1.70 -13.97
CA LYS A 103 -3.41 1.76 -12.63
C LYS A 103 -2.89 0.63 -11.76
N CYS A 104 -2.97 0.84 -10.46
CA CYS A 104 -2.58 -0.16 -9.46
C CYS A 104 -3.70 -0.32 -8.45
N TYR A 105 -3.98 -1.57 -8.09
CA TYR A 105 -5.05 -1.93 -7.15
C TYR A 105 -4.49 -2.79 -6.04
N ILE A 106 -5.18 -2.79 -4.91
CA ILE A 106 -4.91 -3.71 -3.80
C ILE A 106 -5.98 -4.79 -3.86
N GLU A 107 -5.54 -6.05 -3.94
CA GLU A 107 -6.43 -7.23 -4.02
C GLU A 107 -6.21 -8.16 -2.84
N SER A 108 -7.30 -8.74 -2.34
CA SER A 108 -7.23 -9.68 -1.23
C SER A 108 -6.67 -11.03 -1.68
N MET A 109 -5.73 -11.56 -0.88
CA MET A 109 -5.14 -12.90 -1.10
C MET A 109 -5.83 -13.98 -0.27
N ARG A 110 -6.64 -13.58 0.69
CA ARG A 110 -7.43 -14.47 1.55
C ARG A 110 -8.67 -13.71 2.03
N LEU A 111 -9.55 -14.40 2.72
CA LEU A 111 -10.67 -13.75 3.41
C LEU A 111 -10.12 -12.76 4.44
N ILE A 112 -10.61 -11.53 4.39
CA ILE A 112 -10.28 -10.48 5.37
C ILE A 112 -11.56 -10.24 6.16
N ARG A 113 -11.47 -10.37 7.48
CA ARG A 113 -12.64 -10.23 8.31
C ARG A 113 -12.88 -8.78 8.72
N LYS A 114 -14.13 -8.48 8.98
CA LYS A 114 -14.55 -7.19 9.54
C LYS A 114 -13.63 -6.78 10.68
N GLY A 115 -13.09 -5.57 10.60
CA GLY A 115 -12.20 -5.01 11.61
C GLY A 115 -10.73 -5.29 11.41
N GLU A 116 -10.36 -6.18 10.48
CA GLU A 116 -8.96 -6.46 10.21
C GLU A 116 -8.29 -5.30 9.47
N GLU A 117 -7.00 -5.15 9.71
CA GLU A 117 -6.16 -4.22 8.94
C GLU A 117 -5.83 -4.82 7.58
N ILE A 118 -5.91 -4.00 6.55
CA ILE A 118 -5.50 -4.36 5.19
C ILE A 118 -3.99 -4.14 5.10
N LEU A 119 -3.26 -5.24 4.91
CA LEU A 119 -1.81 -5.26 4.88
C LEU A 119 -1.34 -5.82 3.54
N VAL A 120 -0.46 -5.07 2.89
CA VAL A 120 -0.01 -5.36 1.52
C VAL A 120 1.50 -5.37 1.44
N GLY A 121 2.06 -6.31 0.66
CA GLY A 121 3.50 -6.41 0.48
C GLY A 121 4.04 -5.34 -0.45
N TYR A 122 5.00 -4.55 0.05
CA TYR A 122 5.69 -3.52 -0.76
C TYR A 122 6.80 -4.14 -1.62
N GLY A 123 7.19 -5.35 -1.33
CA GLY A 123 8.25 -6.03 -2.03
C GLY A 123 9.59 -5.96 -1.29
N ARG A 124 10.40 -6.98 -1.54
CA ARG A 124 11.70 -7.13 -0.86
C ARG A 124 12.65 -5.98 -1.17
N ALA A 125 12.67 -5.54 -2.43
CA ALA A 125 13.56 -4.47 -2.87
C ALA A 125 13.27 -3.15 -2.13
N PHE A 126 12.00 -2.86 -1.87
CA PHE A 126 11.61 -1.67 -1.11
C PHE A 126 12.29 -1.64 0.26
N TRP A 127 12.18 -2.75 1.01
CA TRP A 127 12.72 -2.80 2.36
C TRP A 127 14.24 -2.87 2.39
N GLN A 128 14.87 -3.50 1.40
CA GLN A 128 16.32 -3.49 1.26
C GLN A 128 16.84 -2.06 1.06
N LEU A 129 16.18 -1.28 0.23
CA LEU A 129 16.53 0.13 0.01
C LEU A 129 16.33 0.96 1.28
N GLN A 130 15.24 0.75 2.01
CA GLN A 130 14.99 1.45 3.27
C GLN A 130 16.08 1.17 4.30
N LYS A 131 16.49 -0.08 4.43
CA LYS A 131 17.59 -0.46 5.35
C LYS A 131 18.89 0.22 4.96
N LYS A 132 19.21 0.26 3.68
CA LYS A 132 20.40 0.91 3.15
C LYS A 132 20.41 2.40 3.48
N ILE A 133 19.30 3.08 3.25
CA ILE A 133 19.18 4.51 3.53
C ILE A 133 19.34 4.79 5.03
N ARG A 134 18.71 3.98 5.89
CA ARG A 134 18.77 4.17 7.35
C ARG A 134 20.17 3.91 7.93
N SER A 135 21.01 3.15 7.23
CA SER A 135 22.37 2.86 7.67
C SER A 135 23.40 3.89 7.19
N MET A 136 22.98 4.86 6.41
CA MET A 136 23.86 5.92 5.89
C MET A 136 24.18 6.97 6.94
#